data_24b7da2f1df37f3cce39d6bd699a858c
#
_entry.id   24b7da2f1df37f3cce39d6bd699a858c
#
_cell.length_a   1.000
_cell.length_b   1.000
_cell.length_c   1.000
_cell.angle_alpha   90.00
_cell.angle_beta   90.00
_cell.angle_gamma   90.00
#
_symmetry.space_group_name_H-M   'P 1'
#
loop_
_entity.id
_entity.type
_entity.pdbx_description
1 polymer ?
#
loop_
_entity_poly.entity_id
_entity_poly.type
_entity_poly.pdbx_seq_one_letter_code
_entity_poly.pdbx_strand_id
1 'polypeptide(L)'
;MLSNYPACFYPEENGQYSVIFPDLNHLSTCGDTLNEAFDNAVDCLAGYLYSCKKDKEEIPQPSELKKVDVRSEYPDCPDGAFVNMVMVDMDSYARAHFEKSVKKTLSIPSWLNEAAMQAGINFSQTLQSALKAQLKIAK
;
A
#
# COMPACT_ATOMS: atom_id res chain seq x y z
N MET A 1 8.45 7.20 -2.63
CA MET A 1 7.69 8.44 -2.91
C MET A 1 6.22 8.25 -2.56
N LEU A 2 5.63 9.22 -1.90
CA LEU A 2 4.22 9.15 -1.52
C LEU A 2 3.33 9.42 -2.72
N SER A 3 2.36 8.53 -2.92
CA SER A 3 1.24 8.76 -3.83
C SER A 3 0.03 9.14 -3.01
N ASN A 4 -0.72 10.14 -3.44
CA ASN A 4 -1.91 10.55 -2.72
C ASN A 4 -3.03 10.89 -3.70
N TYR A 5 -4.24 10.46 -3.34
CA TYR A 5 -5.43 10.64 -4.17
C TYR A 5 -6.62 11.00 -3.28
N PRO A 6 -7.48 11.90 -3.75
CA PRO A 6 -8.69 12.20 -3.00
C PRO A 6 -9.67 11.02 -3.04
N ALA A 7 -10.31 10.78 -1.92
CA ALA A 7 -11.34 9.76 -1.80
C ALA A 7 -12.56 10.35 -1.12
N CYS A 8 -13.73 9.93 -1.56
CA CYS A 8 -15.01 10.32 -0.97
C CYS A 8 -15.42 9.27 0.06
N PHE A 9 -15.72 9.70 1.26
CA PHE A 9 -16.15 8.85 2.36
C PHE A 9 -17.62 9.11 2.65
N TYR A 10 -18.40 8.04 2.68
CA TYR A 10 -19.86 8.12 2.87
C TYR A 10 -20.26 7.33 4.10
N PRO A 11 -20.80 8.00 5.15
CA PRO A 11 -21.32 7.27 6.30
C PRO A 11 -22.56 6.51 5.89
N GLU A 12 -22.58 5.22 6.17
CA GLU A 12 -23.68 4.32 5.88
C GLU A 12 -24.36 3.90 7.19
N GLU A 13 -25.34 3.03 7.11
CA GLU A 13 -26.04 2.53 8.29
C GLU A 13 -25.09 1.72 9.19
N ASN A 14 -25.38 1.72 10.49
CA ASN A 14 -24.66 0.94 11.50
C ASN A 14 -23.18 1.30 11.66
N GLY A 15 -22.82 2.55 11.35
CA GLY A 15 -21.44 3.01 11.52
C GLY A 15 -20.49 2.58 10.41
N GLN A 16 -21.02 1.94 9.38
CA GLN A 16 -20.22 1.56 8.21
C GLN A 16 -19.90 2.77 7.34
N TYR A 17 -18.83 2.66 6.55
CA TYR A 17 -18.44 3.70 5.61
C TYR A 17 -18.12 3.09 4.25
N SER A 18 -18.58 3.75 3.20
CA SER A 18 -18.17 3.45 1.81
C SER A 18 -17.14 4.47 1.37
N VAL A 19 -16.20 4.04 0.54
CA VAL A 19 -15.12 4.90 0.03
C VAL A 19 -15.06 4.77 -1.49
N ILE A 20 -14.99 5.91 -2.20
CA ILE A 20 -14.86 5.93 -3.65
C ILE A 20 -13.72 6.87 -4.04
N PHE A 21 -12.83 6.39 -4.92
CA PHE A 21 -11.76 7.18 -5.52
C PHE A 21 -12.19 7.67 -6.90
N PRO A 22 -12.60 8.94 -7.04
CA PRO A 22 -13.10 9.43 -8.34
C PRO A 22 -12.08 9.36 -9.47
N ASP A 23 -10.80 9.63 -9.17
CA ASP A 23 -9.75 9.66 -10.18
C ASP A 23 -9.28 8.28 -10.62
N LEU A 24 -9.64 7.24 -9.91
CA LEU A 24 -9.18 5.88 -10.16
C LEU A 24 -10.30 5.00 -10.69
N ASN A 25 -11.05 5.52 -11.65
CA ASN A 25 -12.12 4.78 -12.32
C ASN A 25 -13.19 4.26 -11.35
N HIS A 26 -13.58 5.12 -10.40
CA HIS A 26 -14.60 4.83 -9.38
C HIS A 26 -14.23 3.65 -8.48
N LEU A 27 -12.92 3.44 -8.28
CA LEU A 27 -12.42 2.41 -7.37
C LEU A 27 -13.08 2.57 -6.01
N SER A 28 -13.65 1.48 -5.48
CA SER A 28 -14.46 1.54 -4.26
C SER A 28 -14.03 0.51 -3.25
N THR A 29 -14.20 0.84 -1.98
CA THR A 29 -14.05 -0.07 -0.86
C THR A 29 -15.01 0.34 0.26
N CYS A 30 -14.96 -0.35 1.38
CA CYS A 30 -15.80 -0.03 2.54
C CYS A 30 -15.14 -0.54 3.81
N GLY A 31 -15.71 -0.17 4.95
CA GLY A 31 -15.28 -0.66 6.25
C GLY A 31 -16.44 -0.60 7.24
N ASP A 32 -16.38 -1.42 8.27
CA ASP A 32 -17.41 -1.45 9.31
C ASP A 32 -17.28 -0.29 10.28
N THR A 33 -16.12 0.35 10.30
CA THR A 33 -15.85 1.57 11.07
C THR A 33 -15.11 2.55 10.18
N LEU A 34 -15.00 3.81 10.63
CA LEU A 34 -14.23 4.81 9.88
C LEU A 34 -12.76 4.42 9.80
N ASN A 35 -12.17 3.94 10.89
CA ASN A 35 -10.77 3.50 10.88
C ASN A 35 -10.54 2.35 9.91
N GLU A 36 -11.43 1.36 9.90
CA GLU A 36 -11.34 0.24 8.96
C GLU A 36 -11.49 0.73 7.51
N ALA A 37 -12.40 1.67 7.27
CA ALA A 37 -12.58 2.25 5.94
C ALA A 37 -11.29 2.94 5.45
N PHE A 38 -10.60 3.69 6.32
CA PHE A 38 -9.32 4.30 5.99
C PHE A 38 -8.24 3.25 5.69
N ASP A 39 -8.13 2.21 6.52
CA ASP A 39 -7.17 1.14 6.29
C ASP A 39 -7.43 0.44 4.96
N ASN A 40 -8.69 0.12 4.69
CA ASN A 40 -9.08 -0.52 3.44
C ASN A 40 -8.89 0.41 2.24
N ALA A 41 -9.05 1.72 2.42
CA ALA A 41 -8.80 2.70 1.37
C ALA A 41 -7.31 2.72 0.98
N VAL A 42 -6.41 2.66 1.95
CA VAL A 42 -4.96 2.58 1.70
C VAL A 42 -4.64 1.29 0.93
N ASP A 43 -5.16 0.15 1.38
CA ASP A 43 -4.94 -1.14 0.71
C ASP A 43 -5.47 -1.12 -0.73
N CYS A 44 -6.65 -0.55 -0.92
CA CYS A 44 -7.31 -0.46 -2.21
C CYS A 44 -6.52 0.43 -3.18
N LEU A 45 -6.08 1.59 -2.71
CA LEU A 45 -5.24 2.51 -3.47
C LEU A 45 -3.93 1.84 -3.87
N ALA A 46 -3.25 1.21 -2.91
CA ALA A 46 -1.98 0.53 -3.15
C ALA A 46 -2.12 -0.59 -4.17
N GLY A 47 -3.17 -1.40 -4.05
CA GLY A 47 -3.44 -2.49 -4.98
C GLY A 47 -3.67 -2.00 -6.40
N TYR A 48 -4.44 -0.92 -6.55
CA TYR A 48 -4.71 -0.33 -7.86
C TYR A 48 -3.45 0.22 -8.51
N LEU A 49 -2.66 1.00 -7.76
CA LEU A 49 -1.43 1.59 -8.29
C LEU A 49 -0.39 0.52 -8.62
N TYR A 50 -0.30 -0.52 -7.79
CA TYR A 50 0.60 -1.64 -8.04
C TYR A 50 0.23 -2.38 -9.33
N SER A 51 -1.06 -2.66 -9.54
CA SER A 51 -1.55 -3.29 -10.77
C SER A 51 -1.26 -2.45 -11.99
N CYS A 52 -1.49 -1.15 -11.94
CA CYS A 52 -1.19 -0.24 -13.04
C CYS A 52 0.30 -0.28 -13.40
N LYS A 53 1.17 -0.23 -12.39
CA LYS A 53 2.62 -0.26 -12.62
C LYS A 53 3.06 -1.60 -13.22
N LYS A 54 2.52 -2.70 -12.70
CA LYS A 54 2.85 -4.06 -13.17
C LYS A 54 2.41 -4.26 -14.63
N ASP A 55 1.23 -3.78 -14.98
CA ASP A 55 0.67 -3.93 -16.31
C ASP A 55 1.09 -2.81 -17.25
N LYS A 56 1.93 -1.88 -16.77
CA LYS A 56 2.42 -0.72 -17.53
C LYS A 56 1.28 0.17 -18.05
N GLU A 57 0.20 0.24 -17.29
CA GLU A 57 -0.91 1.13 -17.58
C GLU A 57 -0.61 2.53 -17.06
N GLU A 58 -1.20 3.52 -17.71
CA GLU A 58 -1.07 4.90 -17.28
C GLU A 58 -1.79 5.11 -15.95
N ILE A 59 -1.09 5.75 -15.00
CA ILE A 59 -1.66 6.08 -13.69
C ILE A 59 -2.29 7.46 -13.79
N PRO A 60 -3.60 7.60 -13.48
CA PRO A 60 -4.26 8.90 -13.53
C PRO A 60 -3.64 9.90 -12.56
N GLN A 61 -3.67 11.17 -12.93
CA GLN A 61 -3.22 12.24 -12.05
C GLN A 61 -4.29 12.53 -11.01
N PRO A 62 -3.92 12.78 -9.75
CA PRO A 62 -4.89 13.11 -8.71
C PRO A 62 -5.49 14.51 -8.93
N SER A 63 -6.79 14.62 -8.69
CA SER A 63 -7.47 15.91 -8.67
C SER A 63 -7.12 16.66 -7.39
N GLU A 64 -7.29 17.98 -7.41
CA GLU A 64 -7.20 18.78 -6.19
C GLU A 64 -8.35 18.41 -5.26
N LEU A 65 -8.06 18.33 -3.98
CA LEU A 65 -9.05 17.97 -2.97
C LEU A 65 -10.30 18.84 -3.03
N LYS A 66 -10.10 20.15 -3.19
CA LYS A 66 -11.20 21.14 -3.20
C LYS A 66 -12.12 21.02 -4.41
N LYS A 67 -11.67 20.36 -5.48
CA LYS A 67 -12.46 20.18 -6.70
C LYS A 67 -13.30 18.92 -6.71
N VAL A 68 -13.11 18.05 -5.73
CA VAL A 68 -13.85 16.79 -5.64
C VAL A 68 -15.15 17.03 -4.86
N ASP A 69 -16.26 16.65 -5.48
CA ASP A 69 -17.59 16.75 -4.86
C ASP A 69 -18.12 15.36 -4.59
N VAL A 70 -18.47 15.09 -3.32
CA VAL A 70 -19.03 13.80 -2.90
C VAL A 70 -20.30 13.43 -3.68
N ARG A 71 -21.07 14.42 -4.11
CA ARG A 71 -22.32 14.18 -4.83
C ARG A 71 -22.14 13.83 -6.31
N SER A 72 -20.95 14.07 -6.86
CA SER A 72 -20.64 13.67 -8.24
C SER A 72 -20.59 12.16 -8.39
N GLU A 73 -20.07 11.47 -7.38
CA GLU A 73 -19.95 10.00 -7.38
C GLU A 73 -21.23 9.33 -6.85
N TYR A 74 -21.88 9.97 -5.91
CA TYR A 74 -23.05 9.41 -5.22
C TYR A 74 -24.04 10.55 -5.00
N PRO A 75 -24.91 10.83 -5.98
CA PRO A 75 -25.83 11.98 -5.93
C PRO A 75 -26.72 12.03 -4.71
N ASP A 76 -27.20 10.88 -4.27
CA ASP A 76 -28.08 10.76 -3.10
C ASP A 76 -27.33 10.32 -1.85
N CYS A 77 -26.07 10.73 -1.72
CA CYS A 77 -25.23 10.29 -0.61
C CYS A 77 -25.78 10.72 0.75
N PRO A 78 -25.52 9.93 1.79
CA PRO A 78 -25.94 10.29 3.15
C PRO A 78 -25.30 11.62 3.60
N ASP A 79 -25.96 12.27 4.55
CA ASP A 79 -25.41 13.46 5.19
C ASP A 79 -24.14 13.08 5.95
N GLY A 80 -23.18 14.00 5.95
CA GLY A 80 -21.90 13.76 6.62
C GLY A 80 -20.82 13.18 5.70
N ALA A 81 -21.12 12.99 4.42
CA ALA A 81 -20.08 12.58 3.45
C ALA A 81 -18.99 13.65 3.36
N PHE A 82 -17.75 13.20 3.19
CA PHE A 82 -16.61 14.11 3.13
C PHE A 82 -15.53 13.57 2.19
N VAL A 83 -14.64 14.47 1.77
CA VAL A 83 -13.48 14.13 0.93
C VAL A 83 -12.23 14.23 1.78
N ASN A 84 -11.35 13.26 1.65
CA ASN A 84 -10.04 13.30 2.30
C ASN A 84 -9.00 12.68 1.39
N MET A 85 -7.74 13.09 1.58
CA MET A 85 -6.64 12.48 0.84
C MET A 85 -6.26 11.15 1.47
N VAL A 86 -6.03 10.16 0.63
CA VAL A 86 -5.49 8.86 1.03
C VAL A 86 -4.09 8.76 0.45
N MET A 87 -3.12 8.45 1.29
CA MET A 87 -1.71 8.44 0.93
C MET A 87 -1.09 7.07 1.15
N VAL A 88 -0.18 6.70 0.26
CA VAL A 88 0.61 5.47 0.42
C VAL A 88 1.99 5.66 -0.21
N ASP A 89 3.02 5.12 0.46
CA ASP A 89 4.33 4.98 -0.15
C ASP A 89 4.35 3.63 -0.87
N MET A 90 4.22 3.67 -2.19
CA MET A 90 4.08 2.45 -2.97
C MET A 90 5.27 1.51 -2.86
N ASP A 91 6.48 2.05 -2.84
CA ASP A 91 7.68 1.22 -2.78
C ASP A 91 7.74 0.42 -1.48
N SER A 92 7.50 1.09 -0.35
CA SER A 92 7.47 0.44 0.96
C SER A 92 6.29 -0.52 1.09
N TYR A 93 5.12 -0.12 0.61
CA TYR A 93 3.90 -0.92 0.71
C TYR A 93 4.02 -2.19 -0.12
N ALA A 94 4.52 -2.08 -1.35
CA ALA A 94 4.69 -3.23 -2.24
C ALA A 94 5.65 -4.25 -1.65
N ARG A 95 6.77 -3.79 -1.07
CA ARG A 95 7.74 -4.67 -0.42
C ARG A 95 7.13 -5.44 0.74
N ALA A 96 6.27 -4.78 1.51
CA ALA A 96 5.67 -5.39 2.69
C ALA A 96 4.50 -6.32 2.37
N HIS A 97 3.72 -6.04 1.32
CA HIS A 97 2.43 -6.70 1.10
C HIS A 97 2.30 -7.47 -0.20
N PHE A 98 3.00 -7.06 -1.27
CA PHE A 98 2.78 -7.64 -2.60
C PHE A 98 3.96 -8.44 -3.13
N GLU A 99 5.17 -8.13 -2.71
CA GLU A 99 6.36 -8.80 -3.21
C GLU A 99 6.67 -10.04 -2.39
N LYS A 100 6.87 -11.14 -3.08
CA LYS A 100 7.15 -12.42 -2.45
C LYS A 100 8.66 -12.59 -2.25
N SER A 101 9.01 -13.32 -1.20
CA SER A 101 10.39 -13.73 -0.99
C SER A 101 10.88 -14.62 -2.13
N VAL A 102 12.13 -14.42 -2.52
CA VAL A 102 12.80 -15.22 -3.54
C VAL A 102 13.84 -16.11 -2.86
N LYS A 103 13.85 -17.38 -3.22
CA LYS A 103 14.83 -18.32 -2.69
C LYS A 103 16.17 -18.14 -3.42
N LYS A 104 17.26 -18.03 -2.64
CA LYS A 104 18.61 -17.85 -3.19
C LYS A 104 19.51 -18.93 -2.67
N THR A 105 20.17 -19.66 -3.58
CA THR A 105 21.14 -20.68 -3.20
C THR A 105 22.53 -20.10 -3.35
N LEU A 106 23.31 -20.12 -2.26
CA LEU A 106 24.63 -19.50 -2.21
C LEU A 106 25.64 -20.49 -1.65
N SER A 107 26.88 -20.34 -2.06
CA SER A 107 28.01 -21.13 -1.55
C SER A 107 28.91 -20.28 -0.69
N ILE A 108 29.31 -20.80 0.45
CA ILE A 108 30.31 -20.17 1.32
C ILE A 108 31.35 -21.20 1.75
N PRO A 109 32.53 -20.78 2.21
CA PRO A 109 33.51 -21.72 2.72
C PRO A 109 32.98 -22.58 3.87
N SER A 110 33.34 -23.84 3.89
CA SER A 110 32.86 -24.79 4.87
C SER A 110 33.16 -24.34 6.32
N TRP A 111 34.36 -23.83 6.58
CA TRP A 111 34.73 -23.36 7.91
C TRP A 111 33.85 -22.20 8.40
N LEU A 112 33.50 -21.29 7.47
CA LEU A 112 32.65 -20.15 7.78
C LEU A 112 31.24 -20.59 8.10
N ASN A 113 30.72 -21.54 7.34
CA ASN A 113 29.41 -22.14 7.58
C ASN A 113 29.34 -22.75 8.99
N GLU A 114 30.34 -23.55 9.36
CA GLU A 114 30.38 -24.19 10.68
C GLU A 114 30.45 -23.16 11.79
N ALA A 115 31.30 -22.18 11.65
CA ALA A 115 31.45 -21.11 12.67
C ALA A 115 30.12 -20.35 12.86
N ALA A 116 29.46 -20.02 11.77
CA ALA A 116 28.19 -19.30 11.81
C ALA A 116 27.07 -20.13 12.44
N MET A 117 27.03 -21.42 12.13
CA MET A 117 26.04 -22.33 12.72
C MET A 117 26.26 -22.47 14.22
N GLN A 118 27.50 -22.60 14.66
CA GLN A 118 27.84 -22.69 16.10
C GLN A 118 27.48 -21.40 16.84
N ALA A 119 27.61 -20.26 16.19
CA ALA A 119 27.24 -18.98 16.77
C ALA A 119 25.73 -18.71 16.73
N GLY A 120 24.94 -19.59 16.13
CA GLY A 120 23.49 -19.44 16.06
C GLY A 120 23.02 -18.31 15.12
N ILE A 121 23.83 -17.99 14.11
CA ILE A 121 23.53 -16.89 13.18
C ILE A 121 22.39 -17.29 12.25
N ASN A 122 21.44 -16.37 12.09
CA ASN A 122 20.37 -16.50 11.09
C ASN A 122 20.92 -16.03 9.74
N PHE A 123 21.19 -16.96 8.83
CA PHE A 123 21.78 -16.66 7.53
C PHE A 123 20.91 -15.73 6.70
N SER A 124 19.59 -15.98 6.67
CA SER A 124 18.66 -15.17 5.91
C SER A 124 18.64 -13.72 6.37
N GLN A 125 18.55 -13.50 7.68
CA GLN A 125 18.56 -12.15 8.26
C GLN A 125 19.89 -11.44 8.02
N THR A 126 21.00 -12.15 8.17
CA THR A 126 22.32 -11.61 7.96
C THR A 126 22.52 -11.16 6.52
N LEU A 127 22.11 -12.01 5.57
CA LEU A 127 22.18 -11.67 4.14
C LEU A 127 21.34 -10.45 3.81
N GLN A 128 20.11 -10.39 4.30
CA GLN A 128 19.24 -9.25 4.06
C GLN A 128 19.83 -7.96 4.64
N SER A 129 20.36 -8.01 5.84
CA SER A 129 21.01 -6.87 6.48
C SER A 129 22.21 -6.39 5.69
N ALA A 130 23.05 -7.31 5.22
CA ALA A 130 24.21 -6.98 4.42
C ALA A 130 23.86 -6.33 3.09
N LEU A 131 22.84 -6.87 2.41
CA LEU A 131 22.37 -6.33 1.14
C LEU A 131 21.79 -4.93 1.32
N LYS A 132 20.99 -4.73 2.35
CA LYS A 132 20.42 -3.40 2.66
C LYS A 132 21.52 -2.39 2.95
N ALA A 133 22.56 -2.78 3.67
CA ALA A 133 23.70 -1.92 3.94
C ALA A 133 24.45 -1.55 2.66
N GLN A 134 24.69 -2.51 1.77
CA GLN A 134 25.36 -2.28 0.49
C GLN A 134 24.55 -1.34 -0.41
N LEU A 135 23.24 -1.49 -0.40
CA LEU A 135 22.32 -0.67 -1.20
C LEU A 135 21.98 0.65 -0.53
N LYS A 136 22.45 0.87 0.70
CA LYS A 136 22.13 2.06 1.50
C LYS A 136 20.63 2.24 1.72
N ILE A 137 19.93 1.13 1.91
CA ILE A 137 18.49 1.11 2.17
C ILE A 137 18.27 1.09 3.68
N ALA A 138 17.45 2.01 4.18
CA ALA A 138 17.00 2.00 5.57
C ALA A 138 16.04 0.81 5.79
N LYS A 139 15.89 0.41 7.04
CA LYS A 139 15.02 -0.70 7.42
C LYS A 139 13.59 -0.52 6.92
#